data_7d06775210101a9b7d70fd86dae24e54
#
_entry.id   7d06775210101a9b7d70fd86dae24e54
#
_cell.length_a   1.000
_cell.length_b   1.000
_cell.length_c   1.000
_cell.angle_alpha   90.00
_cell.angle_beta   90.00
_cell.angle_gamma   90.00
#
_symmetry.space_group_name_H-M   'P 1'
#
loop_
_entity.id
_entity.type
_entity.pdbx_description
1 polymer ?
#
loop_
_entity_poly.entity_id
_entity_poly.type
_entity_poly.pdbx_seq_one_letter_code
_entity_poly.pdbx_strand_id
1 'polypeptide(L)'
;MVDQNEIINTEGKKRPEALTIICILTFIGSGLAAFSNLIIHLSFDMLLETYESGGLNLPGAEIVFTYSKSFYLLSFFLYSFSLYGAMLMWRLKKFGFHTYAIAQILLLIIPSLYVKTEQFPLFGVLLTTTFILFYFRHLKFMN
;
A
#
# COMPACT_ATOMS: atom_id res chain seq x y z
N MET A 1 11.58 -11.46 -45.38
CA MET A 1 11.32 -12.63 -44.52
C MET A 1 11.68 -12.22 -43.10
N VAL A 2 10.70 -12.07 -42.24
CA VAL A 2 10.94 -11.68 -40.84
C VAL A 2 11.53 -12.89 -40.12
N ASP A 3 12.70 -12.74 -39.53
CA ASP A 3 13.38 -13.83 -38.83
C ASP A 3 12.54 -14.23 -37.60
N GLN A 4 12.23 -15.50 -37.44
CA GLN A 4 11.45 -16.01 -36.30
C GLN A 4 12.09 -15.68 -34.97
N ASN A 5 13.39 -15.44 -34.94
CA ASN A 5 14.12 -14.99 -33.77
C ASN A 5 13.80 -13.52 -33.39
N GLU A 6 13.46 -12.67 -34.36
CA GLU A 6 12.99 -11.29 -34.10
C GLU A 6 11.57 -11.25 -33.51
N ILE A 7 10.72 -12.20 -33.94
CA ILE A 7 9.34 -12.30 -33.42
C ILE A 7 9.35 -12.73 -31.95
N ILE A 8 10.28 -13.62 -31.57
CA ILE A 8 10.43 -14.08 -30.19
C ILE A 8 10.96 -12.93 -29.26
N ASN A 9 11.77 -12.03 -29.82
CA ASN A 9 12.31 -10.89 -29.09
C ASN A 9 11.31 -9.71 -28.98
N THR A 10 10.28 -9.69 -29.80
CA THR A 10 9.22 -8.67 -29.77
C THR A 10 8.02 -9.09 -28.92
N GLU A 11 7.91 -10.37 -28.53
CA GLU A 11 7.04 -10.75 -27.43
C GLU A 11 7.63 -10.16 -26.16
N GLY A 12 7.15 -8.98 -25.76
CA GLY A 12 7.60 -8.27 -24.59
C GLY A 12 7.74 -9.21 -23.38
N LYS A 13 8.76 -9.00 -22.56
CA LYS A 13 9.02 -9.79 -21.35
C LYS A 13 7.72 -10.17 -20.68
N LYS A 14 7.32 -11.43 -20.78
CA LYS A 14 6.12 -11.94 -20.13
C LYS A 14 6.26 -11.76 -18.63
N ARG A 15 5.31 -11.05 -18.05
CA ARG A 15 5.26 -10.85 -16.61
C ARG A 15 4.99 -12.19 -15.94
N PRO A 16 5.79 -12.59 -14.91
CA PRO A 16 5.54 -13.81 -14.15
C PRO A 16 4.14 -13.78 -13.50
N GLU A 17 3.46 -14.92 -13.48
CA GLU A 17 2.13 -15.03 -12.86
C GLU A 17 2.13 -14.62 -11.39
N ALA A 18 3.17 -15.01 -10.64
CA ALA A 18 3.34 -14.64 -9.26
C ALA A 18 3.39 -13.12 -9.07
N LEU A 19 4.11 -12.39 -9.92
CA LEU A 19 4.17 -10.93 -9.90
C LEU A 19 2.80 -10.31 -10.19
N THR A 20 2.05 -10.89 -11.12
CA THR A 20 0.68 -10.45 -11.44
C THR A 20 -0.25 -10.59 -10.23
N ILE A 21 -0.21 -11.73 -9.54
CA ILE A 21 -1.04 -12.00 -8.35
C ILE A 21 -0.71 -10.99 -7.24
N ILE A 22 0.59 -10.77 -6.96
CA ILE A 22 1.02 -9.83 -5.92
C ILE A 22 0.62 -8.40 -6.27
N CYS A 23 0.74 -7.98 -7.52
CA CYS A 23 0.29 -6.65 -7.95
C CYS A 23 -1.22 -6.48 -7.77
N ILE A 24 -2.03 -7.48 -8.12
CA ILE A 24 -3.49 -7.45 -7.92
C ILE A 24 -3.82 -7.33 -6.42
N LEU A 25 -3.17 -8.12 -5.57
CA LEU A 25 -3.35 -8.05 -4.12
C LEU A 25 -2.96 -6.67 -3.58
N THR A 26 -1.87 -6.10 -4.08
CA THR A 26 -1.44 -4.74 -3.71
C THR A 26 -2.45 -3.69 -4.18
N PHE A 27 -2.99 -3.82 -5.39
CA PHE A 27 -4.02 -2.90 -5.90
C PHE A 27 -5.27 -2.91 -5.04
N ILE A 28 -5.75 -4.09 -4.66
CA ILE A 28 -6.91 -4.23 -3.78
C ILE A 28 -6.59 -3.67 -2.40
N GLY A 29 -5.51 -4.11 -1.77
CA GLY A 29 -5.13 -3.70 -0.42
C GLY A 29 -4.85 -2.20 -0.31
N SER A 30 -3.97 -1.66 -1.14
CA SER A 30 -3.62 -0.24 -1.13
C SER A 30 -4.78 0.65 -1.60
N GLY A 31 -5.57 0.19 -2.57
CA GLY A 31 -6.74 0.91 -3.06
C GLY A 31 -7.81 1.05 -1.98
N LEU A 32 -8.18 -0.04 -1.31
CA LEU A 32 -9.13 -0.03 -0.20
C LEU A 32 -8.61 0.81 0.97
N ALA A 33 -7.33 0.67 1.32
CA ALA A 33 -6.72 1.44 2.38
C ALA A 33 -6.70 2.94 2.07
N ALA A 34 -6.31 3.34 0.86
CA ALA A 34 -6.33 4.73 0.43
C ALA A 34 -7.75 5.31 0.48
N PHE A 35 -8.72 4.60 -0.05
CA PHE A 35 -10.12 5.02 -0.05
C PHE A 35 -10.68 5.16 1.36
N SER A 36 -10.44 4.18 2.23
CA SER A 36 -10.87 4.20 3.63
C SER A 36 -10.26 5.37 4.40
N ASN A 37 -8.96 5.62 4.24
CA ASN A 37 -8.30 6.74 4.91
C ASN A 37 -8.82 8.09 4.42
N LEU A 38 -9.14 8.22 3.14
CA LEU A 38 -9.74 9.44 2.59
C LEU A 38 -11.13 9.69 3.18
N ILE A 39 -11.98 8.66 3.24
CA ILE A 39 -13.33 8.77 3.83
C ILE A 39 -13.23 9.14 5.31
N ILE A 40 -12.36 8.48 6.07
CA ILE A 40 -12.17 8.79 7.49
C ILE A 40 -11.69 10.24 7.65
N HIS A 41 -10.77 10.72 6.83
CA HIS A 41 -10.30 12.10 6.88
C HIS A 41 -11.43 13.11 6.62
N LEU A 42 -12.23 12.88 5.58
CA LEU A 42 -13.34 13.79 5.21
C LEU A 42 -14.48 13.78 6.23
N SER A 43 -14.73 12.63 6.85
CA SER A 43 -15.82 12.43 7.80
C SER A 43 -15.37 12.51 9.27
N PHE A 44 -14.11 12.84 9.53
CA PHE A 44 -13.49 12.73 10.85
C PHE A 44 -14.28 13.52 11.92
N ASP A 45 -14.61 14.77 11.63
CA ASP A 45 -15.30 15.65 12.58
C ASP A 45 -16.71 15.13 12.88
N MET A 46 -17.43 14.65 11.86
CA MET A 46 -18.76 14.05 12.03
C MET A 46 -18.71 12.72 12.82
N LEU A 47 -17.70 11.90 12.55
CA LEU A 47 -17.48 10.64 13.27
C LEU A 47 -17.13 10.90 14.73
N LEU A 48 -16.30 11.89 15.01
CA LEU A 48 -15.91 12.28 16.36
C LEU A 48 -17.12 12.77 17.16
N GLU A 49 -17.93 13.66 16.59
CA GLU A 49 -19.17 14.16 17.22
C GLU A 49 -20.14 13.01 17.52
N THR A 50 -20.31 12.08 16.58
CA THR A 50 -21.17 10.91 16.78
C THR A 50 -20.64 9.98 17.86
N TYR A 51 -19.32 9.82 17.94
CA TYR A 51 -18.67 9.02 18.99
C TYR A 51 -18.84 9.66 20.38
N GLU A 52 -18.57 10.96 20.50
CA GLU A 52 -18.71 11.70 21.77
C GLU A 52 -20.15 11.75 22.27
N SER A 53 -21.12 11.81 21.36
CA SER A 53 -22.55 11.77 21.73
C SER A 53 -23.06 10.37 22.09
N GLY A 54 -22.20 9.34 22.02
CA GLY A 54 -22.56 7.94 22.30
C GLY A 54 -23.36 7.23 21.21
N GLY A 55 -23.48 7.85 20.02
CA GLY A 55 -24.17 7.27 18.86
C GLY A 55 -23.38 6.21 18.13
N LEU A 56 -22.07 6.15 18.33
CA LEU A 56 -21.18 5.18 17.69
C LEU A 56 -20.61 4.19 18.72
N ASN A 57 -21.32 3.09 18.94
CA ASN A 57 -20.93 2.02 19.85
C ASN A 57 -20.38 0.79 19.10
N LEU A 58 -19.37 1.01 18.24
CA LEU A 58 -18.70 -0.09 17.56
C LEU A 58 -17.43 -0.50 18.30
N PRO A 59 -17.17 -1.80 18.51
CA PRO A 59 -15.91 -2.27 19.08
C PRO A 59 -14.73 -1.81 18.19
N GLY A 60 -13.76 -1.15 18.79
CA GLY A 60 -12.59 -0.63 18.08
C GLY A 60 -12.75 0.76 17.44
N ALA A 61 -13.91 1.41 17.57
CA ALA A 61 -14.10 2.79 17.10
C ALA A 61 -13.11 3.77 17.75
N GLU A 62 -12.74 3.53 18.98
CA GLU A 62 -11.72 4.29 19.72
C GLU A 62 -10.36 4.29 19.03
N ILE A 63 -10.01 3.24 18.29
CA ILE A 63 -8.73 3.15 17.55
C ILE A 63 -8.67 4.24 16.47
N VAL A 64 -9.79 4.54 15.82
CA VAL A 64 -9.87 5.60 14.80
C VAL A 64 -9.52 6.96 15.40
N PHE A 65 -9.95 7.22 16.62
CA PHE A 65 -9.74 8.51 17.31
C PHE A 65 -8.40 8.60 18.06
N THR A 66 -7.66 7.49 18.14
CA THR A 66 -6.29 7.47 18.65
C THR A 66 -5.34 8.28 17.77
N TYR A 67 -5.60 8.30 16.47
CA TYR A 67 -4.82 9.05 15.49
C TYR A 67 -5.49 10.37 15.13
N SER A 68 -4.68 11.39 14.83
CA SER A 68 -5.21 12.69 14.40
C SER A 68 -5.75 12.63 12.97
N LYS A 69 -6.62 13.59 12.63
CA LYS A 69 -7.16 13.76 11.28
C LYS A 69 -6.06 13.84 10.21
N SER A 70 -4.95 14.49 10.52
CA SER A 70 -3.79 14.63 9.64
C SER A 70 -3.13 13.28 9.31
N PHE A 71 -3.14 12.34 10.24
CA PHE A 71 -2.63 10.99 10.02
C PHE A 71 -3.34 10.29 8.86
N TYR A 72 -4.65 10.39 8.79
CA TYR A 72 -5.45 9.77 7.73
C TYR A 72 -5.18 10.38 6.37
N LEU A 73 -4.99 11.70 6.29
CA LEU A 73 -4.62 12.37 5.05
C LEU A 73 -3.23 11.92 4.57
N LEU A 74 -2.27 11.88 5.48
CA LEU A 74 -0.91 11.42 5.17
C LEU A 74 -0.90 9.95 4.72
N SER A 75 -1.65 9.10 5.42
CA SER A 75 -1.80 7.69 5.06
C SER A 75 -2.45 7.52 3.68
N PHE A 76 -3.44 8.32 3.35
CA PHE A 76 -4.05 8.34 2.01
C PHE A 76 -3.00 8.59 0.92
N PHE A 77 -2.16 9.59 1.08
CA PHE A 77 -1.09 9.86 0.11
C PHE A 77 -0.07 8.72 0.02
N LEU A 78 0.33 8.15 1.15
CA LEU A 78 1.28 7.03 1.16
C LEU A 78 0.72 5.77 0.51
N TYR A 79 -0.53 5.43 0.76
CA TYR A 79 -1.19 4.32 0.07
C TYR A 79 -1.36 4.59 -1.42
N SER A 80 -1.60 5.83 -1.82
CA SER A 80 -1.64 6.24 -3.22
C SER A 80 -0.27 6.08 -3.89
N PHE A 81 0.83 6.44 -3.22
CA PHE A 81 2.18 6.18 -3.69
C PHE A 81 2.49 4.69 -3.79
N SER A 82 2.06 3.90 -2.82
CA SER A 82 2.17 2.44 -2.87
C SER A 82 1.45 1.87 -4.09
N LEU A 83 0.24 2.33 -4.34
CA LEU A 83 -0.55 1.94 -5.51
C LEU A 83 0.13 2.32 -6.82
N TYR A 84 0.68 3.53 -6.88
CA TYR A 84 1.44 4.00 -8.04
C TYR A 84 2.71 3.17 -8.28
N GLY A 85 3.44 2.85 -7.22
CA GLY A 85 4.59 1.94 -7.29
C GLY A 85 4.22 0.56 -7.83
N ALA A 86 3.11 -0.01 -7.33
CA ALA A 86 2.59 -1.28 -7.82
C ALA A 86 2.18 -1.21 -9.31
N MET A 87 1.61 -0.09 -9.75
CA MET A 87 1.26 0.15 -11.16
C MET A 87 2.50 0.20 -12.05
N LEU A 88 3.57 0.83 -11.59
CA LEU A 88 4.86 0.83 -12.30
C LEU A 88 5.47 -0.57 -12.37
N MET A 89 5.38 -1.35 -11.29
CA MET A 89 5.83 -2.76 -11.28
C MET A 89 4.96 -3.62 -12.20
N TRP A 90 3.66 -3.34 -12.29
CA TRP A 90 2.78 -3.96 -13.27
C TRP A 90 3.27 -3.75 -14.71
N ARG A 91 3.87 -2.58 -14.97
CA ARG A 91 4.51 -2.25 -16.25
C ARG A 91 5.97 -2.71 -16.34
N LEU A 92 6.43 -3.57 -15.42
CA LEU A 92 7.79 -4.11 -15.36
C LEU A 92 8.88 -3.01 -15.21
N LYS A 93 8.58 -1.92 -14.53
CA LYS A 93 9.55 -0.84 -14.25
C LYS A 93 10.15 -0.99 -12.85
N LYS A 94 11.48 -1.08 -12.76
CA LYS A 94 12.22 -1.18 -11.47
C LYS A 94 11.96 0.00 -10.53
N PHE A 95 11.73 1.17 -11.07
CA PHE A 95 11.43 2.37 -10.29
C PHE A 95 10.19 2.19 -9.40
N GLY A 96 9.22 1.40 -9.88
CA GLY A 96 8.03 1.06 -9.11
C GLY A 96 8.34 0.34 -7.80
N PHE A 97 9.34 -0.55 -7.79
CA PHE A 97 9.77 -1.23 -6.56
C PHE A 97 10.28 -0.25 -5.50
N HIS A 98 11.13 0.70 -5.90
CA HIS A 98 11.65 1.70 -4.97
C HIS A 98 10.55 2.59 -4.41
N THR A 99 9.64 3.04 -5.26
CA THR A 99 8.48 3.85 -4.85
C THR A 99 7.59 3.08 -3.86
N TYR A 100 7.28 1.82 -4.17
CA TYR A 100 6.49 0.96 -3.30
C TYR A 100 7.18 0.71 -1.96
N ALA A 101 8.47 0.33 -1.98
CA ALA A 101 9.23 0.02 -0.76
C ALA A 101 9.32 1.24 0.17
N ILE A 102 9.60 2.42 -0.37
CA ILE A 102 9.65 3.67 0.41
C ILE A 102 8.29 3.96 1.05
N ALA A 103 7.20 3.87 0.28
CA ALA A 103 5.85 4.08 0.79
C ALA A 103 5.50 3.10 1.92
N GLN A 104 5.84 1.84 1.78
CA GLN A 104 5.58 0.81 2.80
C GLN A 104 6.39 1.03 4.07
N ILE A 105 7.67 1.39 3.95
CA ILE A 105 8.50 1.70 5.12
C ILE A 105 7.96 2.91 5.87
N LEU A 106 7.57 3.98 5.15
CA LEU A 106 6.95 5.15 5.76
C LEU A 106 5.62 4.81 6.45
N LEU A 107 4.80 3.94 5.86
CA LEU A 107 3.55 3.48 6.46
C LEU A 107 3.76 2.67 7.75
N LEU A 108 4.92 2.05 7.94
CA LEU A 108 5.30 1.38 9.19
C LEU A 108 5.79 2.37 10.26
N ILE A 109 6.52 3.40 9.85
CA ILE A 109 7.16 4.36 10.77
C ILE A 109 6.16 5.42 11.27
N ILE A 110 5.32 5.95 10.39
CA ILE A 110 4.43 7.08 10.67
C ILE A 110 3.45 6.80 11.81
N PRO A 111 2.78 5.65 11.92
CA PRO A 111 1.91 5.36 13.06
C PRO A 111 2.64 5.46 14.40
N SER A 112 3.89 5.01 14.44
CA SER A 112 4.72 5.07 15.65
C SER A 112 5.12 6.48 16.05
N LEU A 113 5.12 7.42 15.11
CA LEU A 113 5.39 8.84 15.38
C LEU A 113 4.16 9.57 15.95
N TYR A 114 2.97 9.16 15.53
CA TYR A 114 1.71 9.75 15.99
C TYR A 114 1.26 9.22 17.35
N VAL A 115 1.48 7.94 17.58
CA VAL A 115 1.11 7.25 18.82
C VAL A 115 2.34 6.55 19.37
N LYS A 116 2.75 6.94 20.58
CA LYS A 116 3.81 6.22 21.31
C LYS A 116 3.22 4.92 21.85
N THR A 117 3.09 3.94 20.99
CA THR A 117 2.65 2.61 21.36
C THR A 117 3.89 1.77 21.68
N GLU A 118 3.92 1.16 22.84
CA GLU A 118 4.98 0.21 23.23
C GLU A 118 4.89 -1.11 22.41
N GLN A 119 3.79 -1.30 21.69
CA GLN A 119 3.56 -2.48 20.89
C GLN A 119 4.19 -2.32 19.50
N PHE A 120 5.19 -3.14 19.25
CA PHE A 120 5.82 -3.25 17.94
C PHE A 120 4.81 -3.86 16.94
N PRO A 121 4.59 -3.24 15.74
CA PRO A 121 3.62 -3.75 14.76
C PRO A 121 4.17 -4.96 14.00
N LEU A 122 4.34 -6.08 14.69
CA LEU A 122 4.97 -7.29 14.18
C LEU A 122 4.26 -7.82 12.93
N PHE A 123 2.92 -7.85 12.93
CA PHE A 123 2.15 -8.33 11.78
C PHE A 123 2.33 -7.44 10.55
N GLY A 124 2.30 -6.12 10.73
CA GLY A 124 2.55 -5.16 9.64
C GLY A 124 3.95 -5.29 9.07
N VAL A 125 4.97 -5.43 9.93
CA VAL A 125 6.37 -5.63 9.53
C VAL A 125 6.52 -6.93 8.73
N LEU A 126 5.94 -8.04 9.21
CA LEU A 126 5.99 -9.34 8.53
C LEU A 126 5.33 -9.27 7.14
N LEU A 127 4.13 -8.69 7.04
CA LEU A 127 3.42 -8.49 5.77
C LEU A 127 4.22 -7.65 4.79
N THR A 128 4.68 -6.50 5.24
CA THR A 128 5.45 -5.56 4.41
C THR A 128 6.75 -6.19 3.94
N THR A 129 7.50 -6.85 4.83
CA THR A 129 8.74 -7.54 4.50
C THR A 129 8.49 -8.64 3.47
N THR A 130 7.44 -9.44 3.65
CA THR A 130 7.06 -10.51 2.71
C THR A 130 6.80 -9.94 1.32
N PHE A 131 5.99 -8.89 1.20
CA PHE A 131 5.69 -8.27 -0.09
C PHE A 131 6.94 -7.65 -0.74
N ILE A 132 7.77 -6.95 0.03
CA ILE A 132 9.03 -6.36 -0.47
C ILE A 132 9.97 -7.45 -0.99
N LEU A 133 10.13 -8.55 -0.26
CA LEU A 133 10.98 -9.67 -0.68
C LEU A 133 10.45 -10.35 -1.95
N PHE A 134 9.13 -10.50 -2.06
CA PHE A 134 8.52 -11.03 -3.28
C PHE A 134 8.80 -10.14 -4.49
N TYR A 135 8.59 -8.86 -4.37
CA TYR A 135 8.89 -7.90 -5.45
C TYR A 135 10.39 -7.86 -5.75
N PHE A 136 11.23 -7.93 -4.73
CA PHE A 136 12.69 -7.96 -4.91
C PHE A 136 13.14 -9.17 -5.73
N ARG A 137 12.59 -10.35 -5.48
CA ARG A 137 12.87 -11.54 -6.28
C ARG A 137 12.50 -11.39 -7.75
N HIS A 138 11.51 -10.56 -8.04
CA HIS A 138 11.01 -10.33 -9.40
C HIS A 138 11.66 -9.13 -10.10
N LEU A 139 12.57 -8.41 -9.42
CA LEU A 139 13.28 -7.28 -10.02
C LEU A 139 14.07 -7.65 -11.29
N LYS A 140 14.56 -8.88 -11.37
CA LYS A 140 15.28 -9.39 -12.55
C LYS A 140 14.40 -9.41 -13.83
N PHE A 141 13.08 -9.43 -13.68
CA PHE A 141 12.13 -9.39 -14.80
C PHE A 141 11.72 -7.96 -15.17
N MET A 142 12.17 -6.97 -14.41
CA MET A 142 11.83 -5.56 -14.61
C MET A 142 12.98 -4.81 -15.29
N ASN A 143 12.62 -3.74 -15.98
CA ASN A 143 13.58 -2.84 -16.64
C ASN A 143 13.87 -1.60 -15.78
#